data_29d260164ad0429c641b9b4a0a2a90c6
#
_entry.id   29d260164ad0429c641b9b4a0a2a90c6
#
_cell.length_a   1.000
_cell.length_b   1.000
_cell.length_c   1.000
_cell.angle_alpha   90.00
_cell.angle_beta   90.00
_cell.angle_gamma   90.00
#
_symmetry.space_group_name_H-M   'P 1'
#
loop_
_entity.id
_entity.type
_entity.pdbx_description
1 polymer ?
#
loop_
_entity_poly.entity_id
_entity_poly.type
_entity_poly.pdbx_seq_one_letter_code
_entity_poly.pdbx_strand_id
1 'polypeptide(L)'
;YTLVVTKSTVPVGTGRQVEATMRELRPDAEFDVSSNPEFLREGAAINDFMRPDRVVIGVNSERAKEVMRELYRPLFLRETPIVFTDMETSELIKYAANTFLATKITFINEIADLCENIGADVHDVAKGIGLDGRIGSKFLHPGPGYGGSCFPKDTIALVKTAQEVNSPLRIVAVSYTHLRAHETHP
;
A
#
# COMPACT_ATOMS: atom_id res chain seq x y z
N TYR A 1 26.09 3.65 16.55
CA TYR A 1 24.79 4.06 15.99
C TYR A 1 24.16 2.94 15.16
N THR A 2 22.87 2.69 15.32
CA THR A 2 22.13 1.68 14.59
C THR A 2 20.86 2.29 14.01
N LEU A 3 20.57 2.05 12.73
CA LEU A 3 19.27 2.36 12.14
C LEU A 3 18.45 1.07 12.05
N VAL A 4 17.32 1.04 12.74
CA VAL A 4 16.35 -0.07 12.71
C VAL A 4 15.29 0.22 11.66
N VAL A 5 15.16 -0.63 10.65
CA VAL A 5 14.27 -0.39 9.52
C VAL A 5 13.16 -1.44 9.46
N THR A 6 11.93 -1.02 9.59
CA THR A 6 10.74 -1.85 9.36
C THR A 6 10.42 -1.86 7.87
N LYS A 7 10.60 -3.01 7.21
CA LYS A 7 10.29 -3.21 5.78
C LYS A 7 8.89 -3.77 5.55
N SER A 8 8.36 -4.50 6.51
CA SER A 8 7.04 -5.13 6.44
C SER A 8 5.92 -4.10 6.46
N THR A 9 4.77 -4.46 5.87
CA THR A 9 3.52 -3.72 6.04
C THR A 9 3.02 -3.93 7.46
N VAL A 10 2.99 -2.86 8.24
CA VAL A 10 2.63 -2.85 9.66
C VAL A 10 1.56 -1.78 9.93
N PRO A 11 0.72 -1.93 10.97
CA PRO A 11 -0.24 -0.91 11.37
C PRO A 11 0.41 0.46 11.58
N VAL A 12 -0.33 1.52 11.27
CA VAL A 12 0.14 2.90 11.46
C VAL A 12 0.47 3.14 12.94
N GLY A 13 1.65 3.71 13.19
CA GLY A 13 2.18 3.93 14.54
C GLY A 13 3.10 2.82 15.05
N THR A 14 3.28 1.73 14.30
CA THR A 14 4.20 0.63 14.70
C THR A 14 5.63 1.11 14.83
N GLY A 15 6.12 1.97 13.94
CA GLY A 15 7.48 2.53 14.03
C GLY A 15 7.70 3.27 15.35
N ARG A 16 6.70 4.05 15.82
CA ARG A 16 6.74 4.72 17.14
C ARG A 16 6.76 3.75 18.31
N GLN A 17 5.99 2.68 18.21
CA GLN A 17 5.98 1.65 19.26
C GLN A 17 7.34 0.94 19.36
N VAL A 18 7.95 0.61 18.22
CA VAL A 18 9.30 0.04 18.18
C VAL A 18 10.31 1.00 18.79
N GLU A 19 10.28 2.27 18.42
CA GLU A 19 11.17 3.29 18.99
C GLU A 19 11.00 3.42 20.50
N ALA A 20 9.76 3.53 20.99
CA ALA A 20 9.46 3.64 22.42
C ALA A 20 9.96 2.42 23.20
N THR A 21 9.67 1.21 22.73
CA THR A 21 10.13 -0.03 23.36
C THR A 21 11.65 -0.12 23.43
N MET A 22 12.33 0.26 22.37
CA MET A 22 13.81 0.26 22.33
C MET A 22 14.39 1.29 23.30
N ARG A 23 13.79 2.50 23.37
CA ARG A 23 14.22 3.54 24.32
C ARG A 23 14.02 3.11 25.78
N GLU A 24 12.93 2.41 26.08
CA GLU A 24 12.67 1.86 27.41
C GLU A 24 13.71 0.80 27.81
N LEU A 25 14.00 -0.14 26.92
CA LEU A 25 14.93 -1.23 27.19
C LEU A 25 16.41 -0.82 27.15
N ARG A 26 16.75 0.16 26.33
CA ARG A 26 18.14 0.61 26.12
C ARG A 26 18.20 2.13 25.98
N PRO A 27 17.98 2.87 27.07
CA PRO A 27 17.92 4.35 27.04
C PRO A 27 19.24 4.99 26.56
N ASP A 28 20.38 4.34 26.79
CA ASP A 28 21.71 4.83 26.40
C ASP A 28 22.11 4.47 24.96
N ALA A 29 21.30 3.69 24.25
CA ALA A 29 21.65 3.26 22.91
C ALA A 29 21.46 4.41 21.89
N GLU A 30 22.44 4.58 21.02
CA GLU A 30 22.32 5.46 19.86
C GLU A 30 21.66 4.74 18.70
N PHE A 31 20.37 5.00 18.47
CA PHE A 31 19.63 4.45 17.35
C PHE A 31 18.57 5.41 16.85
N ASP A 32 18.12 5.16 15.62
CA ASP A 32 16.89 5.68 15.04
C ASP A 32 16.04 4.52 14.48
N VAL A 33 14.75 4.80 14.27
CA VAL A 33 13.82 3.87 13.63
C VAL A 33 13.33 4.47 12.32
N SER A 34 13.16 3.63 11.30
CA SER A 34 12.62 4.00 10.00
C SER A 34 11.52 3.04 9.57
N SER A 35 10.46 3.56 8.98
CA SER A 35 9.45 2.79 8.25
C SER A 35 9.73 2.88 6.75
N ASN A 36 9.98 1.74 6.10
CA ASN A 36 10.29 1.69 4.68
C ASN A 36 9.49 0.56 4.02
N PRO A 37 8.17 0.74 3.82
CA PRO A 37 7.31 -0.29 3.26
C PRO A 37 7.74 -0.65 1.84
N GLU A 38 7.50 -1.91 1.48
CA GLU A 38 7.71 -2.42 0.14
C GLU A 38 6.42 -2.33 -0.71
N PHE A 39 6.57 -2.23 -2.04
CA PHE A 39 5.47 -2.19 -3.00
C PHE A 39 5.64 -3.28 -4.08
N LEU A 40 6.10 -4.45 -3.65
CA LEU A 40 6.42 -5.58 -4.53
C LEU A 40 5.16 -6.33 -4.94
N ARG A 41 5.15 -6.84 -6.16
CA ARG A 41 4.09 -7.71 -6.68
C ARG A 41 4.52 -9.17 -6.59
N GLU A 42 3.61 -10.05 -6.23
CA GLU A 42 3.83 -11.49 -6.28
C GLU A 42 4.22 -11.91 -7.71
N GLY A 43 5.24 -12.75 -7.82
CA GLY A 43 5.79 -13.20 -9.11
C GLY A 43 6.73 -12.21 -9.81
N ALA A 44 6.82 -10.95 -9.37
CA ALA A 44 7.68 -9.92 -9.96
C ALA A 44 8.59 -9.21 -8.96
N ALA A 45 8.70 -9.71 -7.72
CA ALA A 45 9.32 -9.03 -6.59
C ALA A 45 10.76 -8.56 -6.84
N ILE A 46 11.61 -9.38 -7.47
CA ILE A 46 13.00 -9.01 -7.77
C ILE A 46 13.05 -7.82 -8.72
N ASN A 47 12.26 -7.84 -9.79
CA ASN A 47 12.23 -6.75 -10.75
C ASN A 47 11.66 -5.48 -10.14
N ASP A 48 10.58 -5.58 -9.36
CA ASP A 48 9.97 -4.44 -8.66
C ASP A 48 10.93 -3.84 -7.62
N PHE A 49 11.76 -4.67 -6.95
CA PHE A 49 12.77 -4.18 -6.03
C PHE A 49 13.92 -3.46 -6.73
N MET A 50 14.38 -4.02 -7.85
CA MET A 50 15.51 -3.47 -8.62
C MET A 50 15.12 -2.25 -9.48
N ARG A 51 13.83 -2.08 -9.78
CA ARG A 51 13.26 -1.01 -10.61
C ARG A 51 11.94 -0.52 -10.02
N PRO A 52 11.94 0.00 -8.78
CA PRO A 52 10.70 0.45 -8.15
C PRO A 52 10.18 1.74 -8.80
N ASP A 53 8.87 1.87 -8.89
CA ASP A 53 8.22 3.12 -9.32
C ASP A 53 8.52 4.27 -8.33
N ARG A 54 8.74 3.94 -7.05
CA ARG A 54 9.12 4.85 -5.97
C ARG A 54 9.65 4.09 -4.76
N VAL A 55 10.43 4.79 -3.94
CA VAL A 55 10.81 4.34 -2.59
C VAL A 55 10.18 5.31 -1.58
N VAL A 56 9.51 4.78 -0.55
CA VAL A 56 8.93 5.59 0.53
C VAL A 56 9.67 5.30 1.81
N ILE A 57 10.14 6.35 2.48
CA ILE A 57 10.98 6.26 3.68
C ILE A 57 10.42 7.20 4.74
N GLY A 58 9.92 6.63 5.83
CA GLY A 58 9.51 7.33 7.03
C GLY A 58 10.65 7.42 8.03
N VAL A 59 11.11 8.61 8.33
CA VAL A 59 12.20 8.90 9.28
C VAL A 59 11.96 10.21 10.01
N ASN A 60 12.48 10.32 11.25
CA ASN A 60 12.32 11.54 12.06
C ASN A 60 13.62 12.29 12.29
N SER A 61 14.78 11.75 11.90
CA SER A 61 16.07 12.40 12.07
C SER A 61 16.79 12.58 10.72
N GLU A 62 17.55 13.67 10.58
CA GLU A 62 18.38 13.87 9.39
C GLU A 62 19.48 12.80 9.28
N ARG A 63 19.99 12.29 10.41
CA ARG A 63 20.98 11.20 10.41
C ARG A 63 20.41 9.93 9.79
N ALA A 64 19.20 9.52 10.18
CA ALA A 64 18.51 8.37 9.59
C ALA A 64 18.23 8.57 8.10
N LYS A 65 17.82 9.79 7.72
CA LYS A 65 17.56 10.16 6.33
C LYS A 65 18.82 10.05 5.45
N GLU A 66 19.97 10.51 5.95
CA GLU A 66 21.24 10.36 5.25
C GLU A 66 21.63 8.89 5.06
N VAL A 67 21.50 8.06 6.11
CA VAL A 67 21.77 6.62 6.02
C VAL A 67 20.87 5.96 4.99
N MET A 68 19.56 6.27 5.00
CA MET A 68 18.62 5.71 4.02
C MET A 68 18.88 6.21 2.60
N ARG A 69 19.29 7.47 2.44
CA ARG A 69 19.68 8.02 1.13
C ARG A 69 20.90 7.28 0.57
N GLU A 70 21.91 7.02 1.38
CA GLU A 70 23.10 6.30 0.95
C GLU A 70 22.77 4.83 0.63
N LEU A 71 21.92 4.17 1.43
CA LEU A 71 21.46 2.80 1.18
C LEU A 71 20.77 2.66 -0.19
N TYR A 72 19.92 3.63 -0.55
CA TYR A 72 19.19 3.61 -1.81
C TYR A 72 19.89 4.32 -2.96
N ARG A 73 21.11 4.84 -2.74
CA ARG A 73 21.92 5.53 -3.76
C ARG A 73 22.03 4.78 -5.10
N PRO A 74 22.17 3.44 -5.15
CA PRO A 74 22.22 2.73 -6.43
C PRO A 74 20.95 2.90 -7.30
N LEU A 75 19.80 3.18 -6.69
CA LEU A 75 18.55 3.42 -7.40
C LEU A 75 18.43 4.86 -7.94
N PHE A 76 19.17 5.82 -7.39
CA PHE A 76 19.22 7.20 -7.91
C PHE A 76 19.77 7.27 -9.34
N LEU A 77 20.67 6.35 -9.69
CA LEU A 77 21.22 6.26 -11.06
C LEU A 77 20.13 5.96 -12.11
N ARG A 78 18.92 5.61 -11.67
CA ARG A 78 17.75 5.30 -12.50
C ARG A 78 16.62 6.30 -12.32
N GLU A 79 16.89 7.45 -11.70
CA GLU A 79 15.90 8.50 -11.44
C GLU A 79 14.66 8.02 -10.65
N THR A 80 14.81 6.95 -9.85
CA THR A 80 13.70 6.47 -9.02
C THR A 80 13.35 7.52 -7.96
N PRO A 81 12.09 7.99 -7.89
CA PRO A 81 11.68 8.96 -6.88
C PRO A 81 11.79 8.36 -5.47
N ILE A 82 12.44 9.10 -4.55
CA ILE A 82 12.45 8.76 -3.13
C ILE A 82 11.64 9.81 -2.37
N VAL A 83 10.61 9.34 -1.68
CA VAL A 83 9.72 10.15 -0.85
C VAL A 83 10.14 9.99 0.59
N PHE A 84 10.69 11.05 1.20
CA PHE A 84 10.96 11.12 2.63
C PHE A 84 9.77 11.75 3.35
N THR A 85 9.33 11.11 4.43
CA THR A 85 8.21 11.57 5.25
C THR A 85 8.42 11.11 6.70
N ASP A 86 7.45 11.37 7.60
CA ASP A 86 7.41 10.75 8.92
C ASP A 86 7.02 9.26 8.85
N MET A 87 7.21 8.53 9.95
CA MET A 87 6.98 7.08 9.98
C MET A 87 5.51 6.75 9.75
N GLU A 88 4.59 7.46 10.40
CA GLU A 88 3.15 7.23 10.31
C GLU A 88 2.63 7.45 8.89
N THR A 89 3.07 8.50 8.23
CA THR A 89 2.71 8.78 6.83
C THR A 89 3.26 7.70 5.90
N SER A 90 4.49 7.25 6.11
CA SER A 90 5.09 6.16 5.33
C SER A 90 4.29 4.85 5.46
N GLU A 91 3.90 4.49 6.69
CA GLU A 91 3.07 3.32 6.97
C GLU A 91 1.69 3.45 6.31
N LEU A 92 1.05 4.62 6.44
CA LEU A 92 -0.26 4.88 5.82
C LEU A 92 -0.23 4.83 4.29
N ILE A 93 0.82 5.34 3.64
CA ILE A 93 0.96 5.32 2.17
C ILE A 93 0.84 3.90 1.63
N LYS A 94 1.41 2.90 2.30
CA LYS A 94 1.30 1.50 1.87
C LYS A 94 -0.14 1.01 1.89
N TYR A 95 -0.85 1.23 2.99
CA TYR A 95 -2.26 0.85 3.11
C TYR A 95 -3.15 1.59 2.11
N ALA A 96 -2.98 2.91 2.00
CA ALA A 96 -3.75 3.72 1.07
C ALA A 96 -3.57 3.27 -0.38
N ALA A 97 -2.33 2.94 -0.80
CA ALA A 97 -2.06 2.44 -2.13
C ALA A 97 -2.77 1.10 -2.38
N ASN A 98 -2.62 0.12 -1.48
CA ASN A 98 -3.21 -1.21 -1.65
C ASN A 98 -4.75 -1.17 -1.62
N THR A 99 -5.35 -0.40 -0.72
CA THR A 99 -6.81 -0.26 -0.63
C THR A 99 -7.39 0.51 -1.81
N PHE A 100 -6.67 1.48 -2.38
CA PHE A 100 -7.09 2.15 -3.60
C PHE A 100 -7.11 1.18 -4.80
N LEU A 101 -6.08 0.34 -4.94
CA LEU A 101 -6.05 -0.68 -5.99
C LEU A 101 -7.18 -1.71 -5.82
N ALA A 102 -7.45 -2.16 -4.59
CA ALA A 102 -8.59 -3.02 -4.29
C ALA A 102 -9.93 -2.36 -4.65
N THR A 103 -10.09 -1.08 -4.35
CA THR A 103 -11.29 -0.31 -4.73
C THR A 103 -11.48 -0.23 -6.24
N LYS A 104 -10.41 -0.09 -7.03
CA LYS A 104 -10.50 -0.12 -8.51
C LYS A 104 -11.04 -1.47 -9.01
N ILE A 105 -10.60 -2.58 -8.42
CA ILE A 105 -11.08 -3.92 -8.79
C ILE A 105 -12.56 -4.07 -8.43
N THR A 106 -12.96 -3.66 -7.23
CA THR A 106 -14.38 -3.67 -6.82
C THR A 106 -15.23 -2.84 -7.77
N PHE A 107 -14.80 -1.63 -8.08
CA PHE A 107 -15.51 -0.73 -8.99
C PHE A 107 -15.74 -1.37 -10.36
N ILE A 108 -14.71 -1.96 -10.98
CA ILE A 108 -14.87 -2.55 -12.31
C ILE A 108 -15.72 -3.81 -12.28
N ASN A 109 -15.75 -4.54 -11.17
CA ASN A 109 -16.65 -5.70 -11.01
C ASN A 109 -18.11 -5.26 -10.89
N GLU A 110 -18.42 -4.22 -10.14
CA GLU A 110 -19.78 -3.63 -10.10
C GLU A 110 -20.23 -3.13 -11.48
N ILE A 111 -19.30 -2.54 -12.25
CA ILE A 111 -19.58 -2.15 -13.65
C ILE A 111 -19.80 -3.37 -14.54
N ALA A 112 -19.12 -4.50 -14.29
CA ALA A 112 -19.34 -5.74 -15.04
C ALA A 112 -20.76 -6.27 -14.83
N ASP A 113 -21.23 -6.32 -13.58
CA ASP A 113 -22.61 -6.72 -13.24
C ASP A 113 -23.63 -5.82 -13.94
N LEU A 114 -23.39 -4.51 -13.96
CA LEU A 114 -24.26 -3.59 -14.68
C LEU A 114 -24.24 -3.85 -16.20
N CYS A 115 -23.05 -4.05 -16.78
CA CYS A 115 -22.89 -4.33 -18.21
C CYS A 115 -23.68 -5.58 -18.63
N GLU A 116 -23.67 -6.66 -17.84
CA GLU A 116 -24.46 -7.86 -18.09
C GLU A 116 -25.96 -7.56 -18.19
N ASN A 117 -26.46 -6.66 -17.34
CA ASN A 117 -27.89 -6.32 -17.29
C ASN A 117 -28.34 -5.36 -18.43
N ILE A 118 -27.44 -4.53 -18.94
CA ILE A 118 -27.77 -3.52 -19.99
C ILE A 118 -27.25 -3.90 -21.37
N GLY A 119 -26.55 -5.02 -21.53
CA GLY A 119 -25.99 -5.49 -22.80
C GLY A 119 -24.75 -4.73 -23.26
N ALA A 120 -23.97 -4.16 -22.33
CA ALA A 120 -22.69 -3.51 -22.61
C ALA A 120 -21.49 -4.48 -22.43
N ASP A 121 -20.34 -4.13 -22.99
CA ASP A 121 -19.10 -4.89 -22.80
C ASP A 121 -18.19 -4.19 -21.78
N VAL A 122 -17.97 -4.84 -20.65
CA VAL A 122 -17.13 -4.31 -19.57
C VAL A 122 -15.67 -4.14 -19.99
N HIS A 123 -15.15 -4.95 -20.92
CA HIS A 123 -13.78 -4.81 -21.40
C HIS A 123 -13.61 -3.52 -22.23
N ASP A 124 -14.61 -3.18 -23.03
CA ASP A 124 -14.62 -1.92 -23.77
C ASP A 124 -14.80 -0.71 -22.82
N VAL A 125 -15.64 -0.83 -21.79
CA VAL A 125 -15.76 0.18 -20.74
C VAL A 125 -14.42 0.38 -20.02
N ALA A 126 -13.80 -0.71 -19.54
CA ALA A 126 -12.50 -0.66 -18.84
C ALA A 126 -11.40 -0.05 -19.72
N LYS A 127 -11.35 -0.43 -21.00
CA LYS A 127 -10.45 0.14 -21.98
C LYS A 127 -10.72 1.64 -22.20
N GLY A 128 -11.98 2.02 -22.39
CA GLY A 128 -12.37 3.40 -22.63
C GLY A 128 -11.99 4.33 -21.48
N ILE A 129 -12.36 3.99 -20.25
CA ILE A 129 -12.01 4.80 -19.08
C ILE A 129 -10.51 4.73 -18.76
N GLY A 130 -9.86 3.59 -19.01
CA GLY A 130 -8.44 3.37 -18.74
C GLY A 130 -7.48 4.16 -19.64
N LEU A 131 -7.96 4.66 -20.81
CA LEU A 131 -7.22 5.57 -21.70
C LEU A 131 -7.09 6.98 -21.11
N ASP A 132 -7.96 7.37 -20.18
CA ASP A 132 -7.79 8.63 -19.44
C ASP A 132 -6.59 8.50 -18.49
N GLY A 133 -5.54 9.30 -18.70
CA GLY A 133 -4.33 9.30 -17.89
C GLY A 133 -4.56 9.58 -16.40
N ARG A 134 -5.69 10.21 -16.04
CA ARG A 134 -6.08 10.44 -14.63
C ARG A 134 -6.57 9.15 -13.95
N ILE A 135 -7.07 8.18 -14.71
CA ILE A 135 -7.61 6.90 -14.22
C ILE A 135 -6.56 5.80 -14.39
N GLY A 136 -6.02 5.65 -15.60
CA GLY A 136 -5.05 4.63 -15.97
C GLY A 136 -5.67 3.23 -16.09
N SER A 137 -5.14 2.40 -16.96
CA SER A 137 -5.69 1.07 -17.31
C SER A 137 -5.43 -0.03 -16.28
N LYS A 138 -4.46 0.16 -15.37
CA LYS A 138 -4.09 -0.87 -14.38
C LYS A 138 -5.20 -1.05 -13.34
N PHE A 139 -5.46 -2.31 -12.94
CA PHE A 139 -6.46 -2.71 -11.95
C PHE A 139 -7.93 -2.42 -12.37
N LEU A 140 -8.20 -2.41 -13.68
CA LEU A 140 -9.54 -2.33 -14.29
C LEU A 140 -9.91 -3.62 -15.04
N HIS A 141 -9.41 -4.77 -14.59
CA HIS A 141 -9.78 -6.07 -15.17
C HIS A 141 -10.85 -6.71 -14.28
N PRO A 142 -12.08 -6.90 -14.79
CA PRO A 142 -13.13 -7.60 -14.06
C PRO A 142 -12.77 -9.08 -13.89
N GLY A 143 -13.21 -9.67 -12.79
CA GLY A 143 -12.95 -11.05 -12.45
C GLY A 143 -13.64 -11.45 -11.15
N PRO A 144 -13.50 -12.71 -10.69
CA PRO A 144 -14.23 -13.23 -9.51
C PRO A 144 -13.81 -12.60 -8.18
N GLY A 145 -12.91 -11.64 -8.20
CA GLY A 145 -12.35 -10.94 -7.05
C GLY A 145 -10.85 -10.72 -7.18
N TYR A 146 -10.18 -10.34 -6.11
CA TYR A 146 -8.73 -10.25 -6.07
C TYR A 146 -8.14 -11.40 -5.24
N GLY A 147 -7.08 -12.01 -5.78
CA GLY A 147 -6.29 -13.00 -5.08
C GLY A 147 -5.15 -12.36 -4.27
N GLY A 148 -4.37 -13.24 -3.61
CA GLY A 148 -3.23 -12.85 -2.80
C GLY A 148 -3.61 -12.47 -1.37
N SER A 149 -2.61 -12.46 -0.49
CA SER A 149 -2.80 -12.18 0.94
C SER A 149 -2.85 -10.69 1.28
N CYS A 150 -2.35 -9.81 0.40
CA CYS A 150 -2.11 -8.41 0.73
C CYS A 150 -3.38 -7.57 0.76
N PHE A 151 -4.19 -7.60 -0.30
CA PHE A 151 -5.37 -6.73 -0.39
C PHE A 151 -6.40 -6.98 0.70
N PRO A 152 -6.83 -8.23 1.00
CA PRO A 152 -7.77 -8.47 2.08
C PRO A 152 -7.25 -8.01 3.43
N LYS A 153 -6.01 -8.41 3.76
CA LYS A 153 -5.36 -8.08 5.03
C LYS A 153 -5.22 -6.57 5.22
N ASP A 154 -4.73 -5.87 4.21
CA ASP A 154 -4.44 -4.44 4.31
C ASP A 154 -5.73 -3.62 4.33
N THR A 155 -6.76 -4.02 3.59
CA THR A 155 -8.07 -3.37 3.59
C THR A 155 -8.73 -3.47 4.97
N ILE A 156 -8.76 -4.67 5.58
CA ILE A 156 -9.30 -4.89 6.92
C ILE A 156 -8.53 -4.06 7.96
N ALA A 157 -7.20 -4.10 7.90
CA ALA A 157 -6.36 -3.39 8.86
C ALA A 157 -6.59 -1.87 8.80
N LEU A 158 -6.68 -1.29 7.59
CA LEU A 158 -6.93 0.14 7.43
C LEU A 158 -8.33 0.54 7.91
N VAL A 159 -9.36 -0.27 7.60
CA VAL A 159 -10.73 -0.02 8.08
C VAL A 159 -10.76 -0.04 9.60
N LYS A 160 -10.09 -1.01 10.24
CA LYS A 160 -10.01 -1.11 11.69
C LYS A 160 -9.30 0.11 12.31
N THR A 161 -8.14 0.48 11.79
CA THR A 161 -7.40 1.68 12.24
C THR A 161 -8.28 2.93 12.14
N ALA A 162 -9.00 3.10 11.04
CA ALA A 162 -9.90 4.24 10.84
C ALA A 162 -11.06 4.27 11.86
N GLN A 163 -11.61 3.11 12.21
CA GLN A 163 -12.65 2.98 13.23
C GLN A 163 -12.14 3.32 14.63
N GLU A 164 -10.94 2.87 14.99
CA GLU A 164 -10.30 3.13 16.29
C GLU A 164 -10.10 4.63 16.56
N VAL A 165 -9.90 5.43 15.50
CA VAL A 165 -9.75 6.89 15.58
C VAL A 165 -11.04 7.66 15.23
N ASN A 166 -12.19 6.98 15.16
CA ASN A 166 -13.49 7.58 14.81
C ASN A 166 -13.50 8.30 13.45
N SER A 167 -12.72 7.84 12.47
CA SER A 167 -12.65 8.37 11.11
C SER A 167 -12.94 7.27 10.08
N PRO A 168 -14.18 6.77 9.96
CA PRO A 168 -14.50 5.59 9.17
C PRO A 168 -14.28 5.80 7.67
N LEU A 169 -13.58 4.88 7.03
CA LEU A 169 -13.32 4.84 5.59
C LEU A 169 -14.41 4.04 4.88
N ARG A 170 -15.51 4.69 4.52
CA ARG A 170 -16.72 4.03 3.99
C ARG A 170 -16.48 3.34 2.65
N ILE A 171 -15.80 3.99 1.70
CA ILE A 171 -15.51 3.42 0.38
C ILE A 171 -14.67 2.17 0.50
N VAL A 172 -13.63 2.19 1.34
CA VAL A 172 -12.75 1.04 1.57
C VAL A 172 -13.50 -0.11 2.24
N ALA A 173 -14.38 0.19 3.21
CA ALA A 173 -15.19 -0.82 3.89
C ALA A 173 -16.15 -1.52 2.92
N VAL A 174 -16.84 -0.76 2.05
CA VAL A 174 -17.74 -1.31 1.04
C VAL A 174 -16.98 -2.16 0.03
N SER A 175 -15.81 -1.71 -0.44
CA SER A 175 -14.98 -2.47 -1.39
C SER A 175 -14.61 -3.85 -0.86
N TYR A 176 -14.30 -3.97 0.43
CA TYR A 176 -14.01 -5.26 1.05
C TYR A 176 -15.25 -6.18 1.11
N THR A 177 -16.40 -5.63 1.47
CA THR A 177 -17.66 -6.40 1.62
C THR A 177 -18.10 -7.00 0.28
N HIS A 178 -18.04 -6.24 -0.80
CA HIS A 178 -18.41 -6.71 -2.14
C HIS A 178 -17.53 -7.86 -2.64
N LEU A 179 -16.23 -7.76 -2.45
CA LEU A 179 -15.29 -8.79 -2.89
C LEU A 179 -15.43 -10.10 -2.11
N ARG A 180 -15.83 -10.02 -0.84
CA ARG A 180 -16.10 -11.21 -0.02
C ARG A 180 -17.39 -11.93 -0.41
N ALA A 181 -18.35 -11.22 -1.01
CA ALA A 181 -19.60 -11.81 -1.49
C ALA A 181 -19.40 -12.78 -2.68
N HIS A 182 -18.28 -12.62 -3.41
CA HIS A 182 -17.90 -13.49 -4.53
C HIS A 182 -16.91 -14.60 -4.12
N GLU A 183 -16.43 -14.63 -2.90
CA GLU A 183 -15.76 -15.81 -2.36
C GLU A 183 -16.82 -16.92 -2.18
N THR A 184 -16.99 -17.73 -3.22
CA THR A 184 -17.80 -18.95 -3.14
C THR A 184 -17.21 -19.83 -2.06
N HIS A 185 -17.92 -19.96 -0.95
CA HIS A 185 -17.63 -21.00 0.02
C HIS A 185 -17.77 -22.36 -0.67
N PRO A 186 -16.80 -23.30 -0.50
CA PRO A 186 -16.94 -24.65 -0.98
C PRO A 186 -18.08 -25.37 -0.31
#